data_f1f0e4e8cbb75002d9d1b3439dc37aa3
#
_entry.id   f1f0e4e8cbb75002d9d1b3439dc37aa3
#
_cell.length_a   1.000
_cell.length_b   1.000
_cell.length_c   1.000
_cell.angle_alpha   90.00
_cell.angle_beta   90.00
_cell.angle_gamma   90.00
#
_symmetry.space_group_name_H-M   'P 1'
#
loop_
_entity.id
_entity.type
_entity.pdbx_description
1 polymer ?
#
loop_
_entity_poly.entity_id
_entity_poly.type
_entity_poly.pdbx_seq_one_letter_code
_entity_poly.pdbx_strand_id
1 'polypeptide(L)'
;MIIALMICTVGTFAQKPFAGRITFEVTAEGTNDPNIAAALAEQSVEYIVMGNNSRMEMSQGIDIITITNGNNKTNTVILGIPGYGKYYIQKTEEDQQKKNSTIKYDYNYTDETKTICGYNCKKVIATVTDLETDEEDVATLWVTSELGLGDDINCFDHPGLKGYPLSIEMKTEINGENLTIITSATKIVPDKKVKPTAFLLPSDAKPFEEAPEELKQMLGGMGDDDEE
;
A
#
# COMPACT_ATOMS: atom_id res chain seq x y z
N MET A 1 41.37 -29.50 -33.64
CA MET A 1 41.12 -28.78 -32.38
C MET A 1 39.64 -28.33 -32.40
N ILE A 2 38.80 -29.09 -31.71
CA ILE A 2 37.33 -28.87 -31.69
C ILE A 2 37.04 -28.07 -30.43
N ILE A 3 36.63 -26.80 -30.57
CA ILE A 3 36.17 -25.96 -29.44
C ILE A 3 34.71 -26.28 -29.24
N ALA A 4 34.42 -26.98 -28.14
CA ALA A 4 33.04 -27.21 -27.69
C ALA A 4 32.51 -25.93 -27.02
N LEU A 5 31.56 -25.28 -27.69
CA LEU A 5 30.84 -24.13 -27.15
C LEU A 5 29.79 -24.63 -26.13
N MET A 6 30.09 -24.49 -24.83
CA MET A 6 29.15 -24.80 -23.75
C MET A 6 28.12 -23.65 -23.69
N ILE A 7 26.93 -23.85 -24.24
CA ILE A 7 25.79 -22.94 -24.09
C ILE A 7 25.19 -23.19 -22.71
N CYS A 8 25.53 -22.35 -21.72
CA CYS A 8 24.81 -22.31 -20.45
C CYS A 8 23.41 -21.71 -20.72
N THR A 9 22.40 -22.55 -20.82
CA THR A 9 21.02 -22.13 -20.78
C THR A 9 20.71 -21.71 -19.35
N VAL A 10 20.71 -20.39 -19.09
CA VAL A 10 20.18 -19.84 -17.84
C VAL A 10 18.66 -20.02 -17.91
N GLY A 11 18.18 -21.11 -17.31
CA GLY A 11 16.73 -21.30 -17.16
C GLY A 11 16.18 -20.19 -16.26
N THR A 12 15.43 -19.26 -16.82
CA THR A 12 14.60 -18.35 -16.06
C THR A 12 13.51 -19.18 -15.38
N PHE A 13 13.76 -19.60 -14.15
CA PHE A 13 12.69 -20.13 -13.31
C PHE A 13 11.74 -18.97 -13.07
N ALA A 14 10.55 -19.03 -13.64
CA ALA A 14 9.47 -18.12 -13.28
C ALA A 14 9.24 -18.28 -11.77
N GLN A 15 9.64 -17.28 -11.01
CA GLN A 15 9.43 -17.24 -9.57
C GLN A 15 7.93 -17.34 -9.32
N LYS A 16 7.50 -18.33 -8.52
CA LYS A 16 6.08 -18.42 -8.17
C LYS A 16 5.70 -17.15 -7.45
N PRO A 17 4.55 -16.52 -7.81
CA PRO A 17 4.09 -15.33 -7.13
C PRO A 17 4.04 -15.56 -5.62
N PHE A 18 4.56 -14.61 -4.85
CA PHE A 18 4.51 -14.67 -3.40
C PHE A 18 3.04 -14.67 -2.95
N ALA A 19 2.77 -15.48 -1.95
CA ALA A 19 1.54 -15.46 -1.19
C ALA A 19 1.91 -15.52 0.29
N GLY A 20 1.43 -14.58 1.10
CA GLY A 20 1.82 -14.51 2.51
C GLY A 20 1.34 -13.27 3.22
N ARG A 21 2.00 -13.00 4.35
CA ARG A 21 1.72 -11.87 5.23
C ARG A 21 2.94 -11.01 5.38
N ILE A 22 2.74 -9.70 5.36
CA ILE A 22 3.77 -8.69 5.59
C ILE A 22 3.28 -7.80 6.73
N THR A 23 4.04 -7.75 7.81
CA THR A 23 3.77 -6.85 8.93
C THR A 23 4.62 -5.61 8.79
N PHE A 24 3.99 -4.44 8.86
CA PHE A 24 4.65 -3.14 8.89
C PHE A 24 4.50 -2.51 10.26
N GLU A 25 5.51 -1.80 10.71
CA GLU A 25 5.48 -0.96 11.90
C GLU A 25 5.77 0.49 11.50
N VAL A 26 5.17 1.42 12.24
CA VAL A 26 5.33 2.85 12.02
C VAL A 26 6.24 3.42 13.12
N THR A 27 7.24 4.18 12.71
CA THR A 27 8.15 4.88 13.63
C THR A 27 8.32 6.33 13.17
N ALA A 28 8.83 7.19 14.05
CA ALA A 28 9.20 8.56 13.70
C ALA A 28 10.65 8.84 14.08
N GLU A 29 11.33 9.56 13.21
CA GLU A 29 12.64 10.14 13.47
C GLU A 29 12.54 11.67 13.48
N GLY A 30 13.39 12.33 14.30
CA GLY A 30 13.44 13.79 14.38
C GLY A 30 12.53 14.40 15.44
N THR A 31 11.74 13.62 16.16
CA THR A 31 10.97 14.10 17.32
C THR A 31 11.56 13.60 18.64
N ASN A 32 11.50 14.45 19.66
CA ASN A 32 11.78 14.08 21.05
C ASN A 32 10.48 14.00 21.90
N ASP A 33 9.31 14.21 21.27
CA ASP A 33 8.03 14.10 21.97
C ASP A 33 7.69 12.61 22.21
N PRO A 34 7.71 12.14 23.46
CA PRO A 34 7.41 10.75 23.79
C PRO A 34 5.97 10.35 23.44
N ASN A 35 5.03 11.32 23.35
CA ASN A 35 3.64 11.02 23.00
C ASN A 35 3.51 10.71 21.52
N ILE A 36 4.23 11.42 20.64
CA ILE A 36 4.26 11.13 19.20
C ILE A 36 4.89 9.74 18.98
N ALA A 37 6.04 9.49 19.60
CA ALA A 37 6.72 8.20 19.50
C ALA A 37 5.85 7.04 20.01
N ALA A 38 5.14 7.22 21.14
CA ALA A 38 4.25 6.21 21.72
C ALA A 38 3.02 5.95 20.83
N ALA A 39 2.37 7.01 20.31
CA ALA A 39 1.20 6.88 19.46
C ALA A 39 1.52 6.15 18.14
N LEU A 40 2.73 6.31 17.61
CA LEU A 40 3.16 5.63 16.38
C LEU A 40 3.64 4.20 16.65
N ALA A 41 4.31 3.93 17.79
CA ALA A 41 4.80 2.60 18.12
C ALA A 41 3.67 1.56 18.33
N GLU A 42 2.45 1.99 18.62
CA GLU A 42 1.27 1.12 18.72
C GLU A 42 0.66 0.80 17.35
N GLN A 43 1.14 1.44 16.28
CA GLN A 43 0.63 1.23 14.93
C GLN A 43 1.40 0.11 14.22
N SER A 44 0.77 -1.05 14.15
CA SER A 44 1.25 -2.18 13.34
C SER A 44 0.15 -2.57 12.37
N VAL A 45 0.52 -2.74 11.11
CA VAL A 45 -0.41 -3.09 10.05
C VAL A 45 0.03 -4.39 9.38
N GLU A 46 -0.88 -5.35 9.27
CA GLU A 46 -0.62 -6.59 8.55
C GLU A 46 -1.30 -6.57 7.19
N TYR A 47 -0.51 -6.83 6.15
CA TYR A 47 -1.01 -7.07 4.81
C TYR A 47 -0.99 -8.56 4.49
N ILE A 48 -2.09 -9.07 3.97
CA ILE A 48 -2.16 -10.35 3.27
C ILE A 48 -1.96 -10.04 1.79
N VAL A 49 -1.00 -10.68 1.13
CA VAL A 49 -0.69 -10.42 -0.28
C VAL A 49 -0.64 -11.70 -1.09
N MET A 50 -1.05 -11.63 -2.37
CA MET A 50 -0.95 -12.72 -3.33
C MET A 50 -0.98 -12.19 -4.76
N GLY A 51 0.14 -12.27 -5.48
CA GLY A 51 0.26 -11.78 -6.86
C GLY A 51 0.02 -10.26 -6.93
N ASN A 52 -1.05 -9.83 -7.60
CA ASN A 52 -1.46 -8.42 -7.70
C ASN A 52 -2.50 -7.99 -6.65
N ASN A 53 -2.76 -8.84 -5.65
CA ASN A 53 -3.81 -8.56 -4.68
C ASN A 53 -3.22 -8.31 -3.30
N SER A 54 -3.76 -7.34 -2.59
CA SER A 54 -3.47 -7.08 -1.19
C SER A 54 -4.76 -6.92 -0.38
N ARG A 55 -4.68 -7.26 0.91
CA ARG A 55 -5.71 -7.01 1.90
C ARG A 55 -5.04 -6.54 3.17
N MET A 56 -5.48 -5.41 3.67
CA MET A 56 -5.09 -4.85 4.95
C MET A 56 -6.29 -4.90 5.90
N GLU A 57 -6.05 -5.20 7.16
CA GLU A 57 -7.07 -5.12 8.21
C GLU A 57 -6.54 -4.29 9.37
N MET A 58 -7.35 -3.37 9.84
CA MET A 58 -7.09 -2.52 11.00
C MET A 58 -8.35 -2.41 11.84
N SER A 59 -8.21 -2.43 13.17
CA SER A 59 -9.32 -2.25 14.10
C SER A 59 -8.93 -1.19 15.14
N GLN A 60 -9.63 -0.05 15.11
CA GLN A 60 -9.46 1.07 16.03
C GLN A 60 -10.85 1.61 16.43
N GLY A 61 -11.63 0.79 17.11
CA GLY A 61 -13.04 1.11 17.43
C GLY A 61 -14.02 0.82 16.31
N ILE A 62 -13.59 0.96 15.07
CA ILE A 62 -14.23 0.43 13.85
C ILE A 62 -13.26 -0.53 13.15
N ASP A 63 -13.80 -1.51 12.46
CA ASP A 63 -12.99 -2.38 11.61
C ASP A 63 -12.83 -1.76 10.24
N ILE A 64 -11.60 -1.57 9.79
CA ILE A 64 -11.28 -1.07 8.45
C ILE A 64 -10.57 -2.19 7.70
N ILE A 65 -11.13 -2.57 6.56
CA ILE A 65 -10.53 -3.56 5.66
C ILE A 65 -10.32 -2.89 4.31
N THR A 66 -9.10 -2.83 3.84
CA THR A 66 -8.79 -2.36 2.49
C THR A 66 -8.39 -3.54 1.62
N ILE A 67 -9.06 -3.71 0.49
CA ILE A 67 -8.76 -4.76 -0.49
C ILE A 67 -8.37 -4.10 -1.81
N THR A 68 -7.12 -4.28 -2.22
CA THR A 68 -6.65 -3.91 -3.56
C THR A 68 -6.61 -5.13 -4.45
N ASN A 69 -7.29 -5.07 -5.59
CA ASN A 69 -7.24 -6.08 -6.63
C ASN A 69 -6.61 -5.48 -7.88
N GLY A 70 -5.29 -5.67 -8.04
CA GLY A 70 -4.55 -5.13 -9.17
C GLY A 70 -4.93 -5.76 -10.53
N ASN A 71 -5.51 -6.97 -10.55
CA ASN A 71 -5.96 -7.59 -11.81
C ASN A 71 -7.20 -6.90 -12.37
N ASN A 72 -8.12 -6.47 -11.51
CA ASN A 72 -9.35 -5.77 -11.88
C ASN A 72 -9.21 -4.25 -11.72
N LYS A 73 -8.07 -3.81 -11.15
CA LYS A 73 -7.80 -2.43 -10.80
C LYS A 73 -8.95 -1.82 -9.99
N THR A 74 -9.24 -2.46 -8.86
CA THR A 74 -10.22 -1.98 -7.88
C THR A 74 -9.56 -1.86 -6.52
N ASN A 75 -9.92 -0.82 -5.78
CA ASN A 75 -9.60 -0.65 -4.37
C ASN A 75 -10.91 -0.51 -3.60
N THR A 76 -11.11 -1.37 -2.60
CA THR A 76 -12.34 -1.41 -1.81
C THR A 76 -12.00 -1.19 -0.35
N VAL A 77 -12.54 -0.15 0.24
CA VAL A 77 -12.47 0.12 1.68
C VAL A 77 -13.79 -0.34 2.29
N ILE A 78 -13.71 -1.21 3.28
CA ILE A 78 -14.86 -1.76 4.00
C ILE A 78 -14.77 -1.27 5.44
N LEU A 79 -15.83 -0.64 5.91
CA LEU A 79 -15.99 -0.13 7.26
C LEU A 79 -16.95 -1.04 8.02
N GLY A 80 -16.44 -1.74 9.04
CA GLY A 80 -17.24 -2.53 9.97
C GLY A 80 -17.55 -1.70 11.21
N ILE A 81 -18.82 -1.25 11.34
CA ILE A 81 -19.22 -0.30 12.36
C ILE A 81 -20.11 -0.98 13.36
N PRO A 82 -19.73 -1.00 14.67
CA PRO A 82 -20.54 -1.62 15.71
C PRO A 82 -21.97 -1.06 15.72
N GLY A 83 -22.96 -1.96 15.66
CA GLY A 83 -24.37 -1.61 15.64
C GLY A 83 -24.96 -1.27 14.26
N TYR A 84 -24.14 -0.99 13.25
CA TYR A 84 -24.60 -0.63 11.89
C TYR A 84 -24.30 -1.69 10.84
N GLY A 85 -23.27 -2.52 11.05
CA GLY A 85 -22.87 -3.54 10.09
C GLY A 85 -21.68 -3.11 9.24
N LYS A 86 -21.58 -3.66 8.01
CA LYS A 86 -20.45 -3.40 7.11
C LYS A 86 -20.90 -2.62 5.89
N TYR A 87 -20.17 -1.56 5.58
CA TYR A 87 -20.36 -0.74 4.39
C TYR A 87 -19.05 -0.63 3.62
N TYR A 88 -19.12 -0.51 2.29
CA TYR A 88 -17.94 -0.40 1.47
C TYR A 88 -18.01 0.77 0.50
N ILE A 89 -16.86 1.35 0.22
CA ILE A 89 -16.59 2.27 -0.87
C ILE A 89 -15.62 1.57 -1.81
N GLN A 90 -15.91 1.56 -3.10
CA GLN A 90 -15.04 0.97 -4.11
C GLN A 90 -14.60 2.02 -5.11
N LYS A 91 -13.28 2.15 -5.29
CA LYS A 91 -12.67 2.94 -6.36
C LYS A 91 -12.25 2.00 -7.49
N THR A 92 -12.49 2.43 -8.72
CA THR A 92 -12.20 1.69 -9.96
C THR A 92 -10.98 2.24 -10.68
N GLU A 93 -10.58 1.61 -11.78
CA GLU A 93 -9.56 2.16 -12.68
C GLU A 93 -9.95 3.52 -13.25
N GLU A 94 -11.25 3.73 -13.53
CA GLU A 94 -11.75 5.01 -14.03
C GLU A 94 -11.58 6.13 -12.99
N ASP A 95 -11.91 5.86 -11.73
CA ASP A 95 -11.71 6.81 -10.62
C ASP A 95 -10.23 7.12 -10.43
N GLN A 96 -9.36 6.12 -10.56
CA GLN A 96 -7.92 6.33 -10.51
C GLN A 96 -7.40 7.16 -11.69
N GLN A 97 -7.95 6.98 -12.89
CA GLN A 97 -7.58 7.78 -14.05
C GLN A 97 -8.02 9.24 -13.91
N LYS A 98 -9.19 9.51 -13.32
CA LYS A 98 -9.62 10.87 -12.98
C LYS A 98 -8.63 11.51 -11.99
N LYS A 99 -8.29 10.81 -10.91
CA LYS A 99 -7.28 11.29 -9.95
C LYS A 99 -5.93 11.52 -10.61
N ASN A 100 -5.47 10.62 -11.48
CA ASN A 100 -4.20 10.78 -12.18
C ASN A 100 -4.19 11.94 -13.20
N SER A 101 -5.35 12.53 -13.53
CA SER A 101 -5.39 13.75 -14.36
C SER A 101 -4.97 15.01 -13.59
N THR A 102 -5.07 15.00 -12.27
CA THR A 102 -4.67 16.09 -11.37
C THR A 102 -3.41 15.79 -10.57
N ILE A 103 -3.00 14.53 -10.50
CA ILE A 103 -1.85 14.08 -9.71
C ILE A 103 -0.81 13.42 -10.62
N LYS A 104 0.42 13.90 -10.59
CA LYS A 104 1.56 13.31 -11.31
C LYS A 104 2.45 12.52 -10.35
N TYR A 105 2.84 11.31 -10.77
CA TYR A 105 3.75 10.44 -10.02
C TYR A 105 5.06 10.29 -10.78
N ASP A 106 6.18 10.67 -10.17
CA ASP A 106 7.53 10.48 -10.71
C ASP A 106 8.35 9.58 -9.78
N TYR A 107 9.06 8.59 -10.36
CA TYR A 107 9.88 7.64 -9.61
C TYR A 107 11.32 7.67 -10.10
N ASN A 108 12.24 8.12 -9.26
CA ASN A 108 13.67 8.09 -9.53
C ASN A 108 14.34 6.94 -8.79
N TYR A 109 14.72 5.90 -9.54
CA TYR A 109 15.41 4.71 -9.03
C TYR A 109 16.89 5.00 -8.89
N THR A 110 17.44 4.86 -7.68
CA THR A 110 18.87 5.08 -7.39
C THR A 110 19.63 3.76 -7.36
N ASP A 111 20.99 3.84 -7.24
CA ASP A 111 21.84 2.66 -7.04
C ASP A 111 21.99 2.26 -5.57
N GLU A 112 21.40 3.02 -4.64
CA GLU A 112 21.43 2.71 -3.22
C GLU A 112 20.58 1.46 -2.92
N THR A 113 21.11 0.59 -2.07
CA THR A 113 20.45 -0.65 -1.67
C THR A 113 20.43 -0.80 -0.16
N LYS A 114 19.39 -1.46 0.35
CA LYS A 114 19.21 -1.80 1.77
C LYS A 114 18.54 -3.17 1.87
N THR A 115 18.92 -3.98 2.83
CA THR A 115 18.24 -5.25 3.10
C THR A 115 17.15 -5.06 4.14
N ILE A 116 15.89 -5.44 3.82
CA ILE A 116 14.74 -5.39 4.72
C ILE A 116 14.12 -6.79 4.77
N CYS A 117 13.97 -7.36 5.94
CA CYS A 117 13.43 -8.71 6.14
C CYS A 117 14.10 -9.80 5.28
N GLY A 118 15.39 -9.63 4.92
CA GLY A 118 16.14 -10.56 4.08
C GLY A 118 16.00 -10.33 2.57
N TYR A 119 15.23 -9.33 2.14
CA TYR A 119 15.06 -8.95 0.73
C TYR A 119 15.95 -7.75 0.40
N ASN A 120 16.58 -7.78 -0.77
CA ASN A 120 17.33 -6.63 -1.25
C ASN A 120 16.38 -5.60 -1.85
N CYS A 121 16.42 -4.38 -1.32
CA CYS A 121 15.58 -3.26 -1.75
C CYS A 121 16.44 -2.19 -2.39
N LYS A 122 15.97 -1.61 -3.48
CA LYS A 122 16.52 -0.39 -4.09
C LYS A 122 15.80 0.83 -3.56
N LYS A 123 16.55 1.91 -3.36
CA LYS A 123 15.97 3.20 -3.01
C LYS A 123 15.34 3.84 -4.23
N VAL A 124 14.13 4.31 -4.06
CA VAL A 124 13.36 5.08 -5.04
C VAL A 124 12.92 6.38 -4.39
N ILE A 125 13.17 7.49 -5.04
CA ILE A 125 12.60 8.78 -4.65
C ILE A 125 11.30 8.93 -5.43
N ALA A 126 10.19 8.94 -4.73
CA ALA A 126 8.88 9.18 -5.28
C ALA A 126 8.51 10.65 -5.08
N THR A 127 8.15 11.33 -6.16
CA THR A 127 7.59 12.69 -6.11
C THR A 127 6.16 12.62 -6.61
N VAL A 128 5.26 13.12 -5.81
CA VAL A 128 3.84 13.26 -6.13
C VAL A 128 3.54 14.74 -6.26
N THR A 129 3.14 15.18 -7.43
CA THR A 129 2.86 16.59 -7.73
C THR A 129 1.36 16.75 -7.96
N ASP A 130 0.73 17.65 -7.22
CA ASP A 130 -0.59 18.15 -7.52
C ASP A 130 -0.48 19.16 -8.67
N LEU A 131 -1.13 18.89 -9.79
CA LEU A 131 -1.03 19.71 -11.02
C LEU A 131 -1.89 20.98 -10.96
N GLU A 132 -2.77 21.11 -9.98
CA GLU A 132 -3.62 22.27 -9.79
C GLU A 132 -2.96 23.29 -8.86
N THR A 133 -2.24 22.83 -7.84
CA THR A 133 -1.58 23.68 -6.83
C THR A 133 -0.08 23.80 -7.02
N ASP A 134 0.54 22.95 -7.87
CA ASP A 134 2.00 22.76 -8.01
C ASP A 134 2.68 22.35 -6.67
N GLU A 135 1.93 21.82 -5.71
CA GLU A 135 2.49 21.28 -4.48
C GLU A 135 3.13 19.92 -4.74
N GLU A 136 4.28 19.68 -4.12
CA GLU A 136 5.05 18.44 -4.26
C GLU A 136 5.22 17.75 -2.90
N ASP A 137 4.84 16.48 -2.86
CA ASP A 137 5.17 15.56 -1.78
C ASP A 137 6.29 14.61 -2.21
N VAL A 138 7.32 14.49 -1.37
CA VAL A 138 8.46 13.64 -1.65
C VAL A 138 8.60 12.55 -0.59
N ALA A 139 8.62 11.31 -1.04
CA ALA A 139 8.87 10.14 -0.19
C ALA A 139 10.09 9.36 -0.66
N THR A 140 10.79 8.72 0.28
CA THR A 140 11.80 7.70 0.00
C THR A 140 11.16 6.32 0.14
N LEU A 141 11.19 5.54 -0.93
CA LEU A 141 10.71 4.17 -0.93
C LEU A 141 11.88 3.19 -1.02
N TRP A 142 11.84 2.11 -0.27
CA TRP A 142 12.76 0.97 -0.41
C TRP A 142 12.01 -0.20 -1.01
N VAL A 143 12.27 -0.46 -2.30
CA VAL A 143 11.44 -1.30 -3.16
C VAL A 143 12.18 -2.57 -3.55
N THR A 144 11.51 -3.72 -3.44
CA THR A 144 12.03 -5.02 -3.87
C THR A 144 11.21 -5.64 -4.99
N SER A 145 11.89 -6.30 -5.93
CA SER A 145 11.27 -7.19 -6.93
C SER A 145 11.38 -8.67 -6.54
N GLU A 146 12.10 -8.99 -5.47
CA GLU A 146 12.40 -10.37 -5.08
C GLU A 146 11.21 -11.13 -4.49
N LEU A 147 10.14 -10.43 -4.07
CA LEU A 147 8.89 -11.05 -3.63
C LEU A 147 8.09 -11.67 -4.78
N GLY A 148 8.36 -11.27 -6.02
CA GLY A 148 7.59 -11.77 -7.18
C GLY A 148 6.12 -11.37 -7.13
N LEU A 149 5.78 -10.26 -6.46
CA LEU A 149 4.48 -9.60 -6.55
C LEU A 149 4.39 -8.85 -7.89
N GLY A 150 3.19 -8.75 -8.46
CA GLY A 150 2.99 -7.99 -9.69
C GLY A 150 3.01 -6.48 -9.44
N ASP A 151 3.40 -5.71 -10.45
CA ASP A 151 3.48 -4.24 -10.33
C ASP A 151 2.11 -3.59 -10.08
N ASP A 152 1.02 -4.21 -10.55
CA ASP A 152 -0.34 -3.68 -10.36
C ASP A 152 -0.87 -3.80 -8.92
N ILE A 153 -0.13 -4.43 -7.99
CA ILE A 153 -0.45 -4.40 -6.56
C ILE A 153 -0.41 -2.98 -5.99
N ASN A 154 0.39 -2.09 -6.62
CA ASN A 154 0.56 -0.71 -6.20
C ASN A 154 -0.33 0.28 -6.99
N CYS A 155 -1.27 -0.21 -7.81
CA CYS A 155 -1.97 0.62 -8.81
C CYS A 155 -2.78 1.79 -8.21
N PHE A 156 -3.13 1.75 -6.93
CA PHE A 156 -3.85 2.83 -6.25
C PHE A 156 -2.93 3.71 -5.39
N ASP A 157 -1.98 3.11 -4.67
CA ASP A 157 -1.12 3.87 -3.74
C ASP A 157 0.09 4.49 -4.46
N HIS A 158 0.69 3.73 -5.38
CA HIS A 158 1.88 4.13 -6.15
C HIS A 158 1.75 3.72 -7.62
N PRO A 159 0.85 4.36 -8.40
CA PRO A 159 0.62 3.99 -9.80
C PRO A 159 1.91 4.04 -10.62
N GLY A 160 2.25 2.94 -11.29
CA GLY A 160 3.45 2.85 -12.13
C GLY A 160 4.75 2.50 -11.41
N LEU A 161 4.76 2.41 -10.08
CA LEU A 161 5.92 1.96 -9.31
C LEU A 161 6.26 0.50 -9.68
N LYS A 162 7.54 0.24 -9.96
CA LYS A 162 8.04 -1.11 -10.26
C LYS A 162 8.61 -1.77 -9.01
N GLY A 163 8.06 -2.95 -8.67
CA GLY A 163 8.36 -3.69 -7.45
C GLY A 163 7.47 -3.27 -6.27
N TYR A 164 7.72 -3.84 -5.09
CA TYR A 164 6.89 -3.66 -3.89
C TYR A 164 7.66 -2.93 -2.80
N PRO A 165 7.12 -1.82 -2.23
CA PRO A 165 7.80 -1.07 -1.18
C PRO A 165 7.76 -1.86 0.14
N LEU A 166 8.94 -2.08 0.73
CA LEU A 166 9.09 -2.66 2.07
C LEU A 166 9.41 -1.60 3.13
N SER A 167 9.71 -0.37 2.73
CA SER A 167 9.77 0.77 3.62
C SER A 167 9.40 2.05 2.87
N ILE A 168 8.69 2.93 3.54
CA ILE A 168 8.28 4.26 3.07
C ILE A 168 8.69 5.26 4.14
N GLU A 169 9.46 6.28 3.75
CA GLU A 169 9.94 7.35 4.62
C GLU A 169 9.37 8.67 4.08
N MET A 170 8.55 9.35 4.88
CA MET A 170 7.90 10.61 4.51
C MET A 170 8.25 11.69 5.53
N LYS A 171 8.66 12.85 5.04
CA LYS A 171 8.85 14.03 5.88
C LYS A 171 7.51 14.71 6.11
N THR A 172 7.25 15.10 7.33
CA THR A 172 6.03 15.80 7.70
C THR A 172 6.30 16.78 8.84
N GLU A 173 5.36 17.68 9.09
CA GLU A 173 5.37 18.57 10.25
C GLU A 173 4.20 18.21 11.16
N ILE A 174 4.49 17.92 12.42
CA ILE A 174 3.48 17.67 13.45
C ILE A 174 3.76 18.63 14.62
N ASN A 175 2.77 19.43 14.99
CA ASN A 175 2.86 20.41 16.09
C ASN A 175 4.05 21.39 15.96
N GLY A 176 4.47 21.74 14.72
CA GLY A 176 5.61 22.60 14.47
C GLY A 176 6.98 21.91 14.50
N GLU A 177 7.02 20.60 14.70
CA GLU A 177 8.24 19.79 14.61
C GLU A 177 8.33 19.07 13.26
N ASN A 178 9.46 19.25 12.56
CA ASN A 178 9.75 18.48 11.34
C ASN A 178 10.24 17.08 11.72
N LEU A 179 9.53 16.07 11.27
CA LEU A 179 9.88 14.67 11.54
C LEU A 179 9.78 13.83 10.27
N THR A 180 10.38 12.66 10.32
CA THR A 180 10.24 11.65 9.27
C THR A 180 9.43 10.48 9.80
N ILE A 181 8.26 10.23 9.23
CA ILE A 181 7.47 9.04 9.48
C ILE A 181 8.04 7.91 8.63
N ILE A 182 8.33 6.78 9.26
CA ILE A 182 8.88 5.60 8.62
C ILE A 182 7.91 4.44 8.83
N THR A 183 7.30 3.96 7.75
CA THR A 183 6.55 2.71 7.73
C THR A 183 7.44 1.63 7.12
N SER A 184 7.83 0.63 7.90
CA SER A 184 8.79 -0.37 7.44
C SER A 184 8.34 -1.79 7.77
N ALA A 185 8.54 -2.71 6.82
CA ALA A 185 8.28 -4.12 7.04
C ALA A 185 9.23 -4.69 8.10
N THR A 186 8.66 -5.28 9.14
CA THR A 186 9.39 -5.92 10.24
C THR A 186 9.31 -7.44 10.16
N LYS A 187 8.30 -7.97 9.43
CA LYS A 187 8.12 -9.41 9.28
C LYS A 187 7.48 -9.76 7.93
N ILE A 188 8.04 -10.77 7.25
CA ILE A 188 7.49 -11.32 6.02
C ILE A 188 7.38 -12.83 6.18
N VAL A 189 6.16 -13.37 6.08
CA VAL A 189 5.87 -14.78 6.29
C VAL A 189 5.16 -15.35 5.07
N PRO A 190 5.82 -16.23 4.28
CA PRO A 190 5.13 -16.97 3.23
C PRO A 190 4.01 -17.83 3.81
N ASP A 191 2.81 -17.72 3.26
CA ASP A 191 1.65 -18.50 3.69
C ASP A 191 0.93 -19.10 2.48
N LYS A 192 1.16 -20.39 2.22
CA LYS A 192 0.52 -21.14 1.13
C LYS A 192 -0.98 -21.37 1.35
N LYS A 193 -1.53 -21.01 2.52
CA LYS A 193 -2.96 -21.12 2.83
C LYS A 193 -3.75 -19.89 2.38
N VAL A 194 -3.06 -18.80 2.02
CA VAL A 194 -3.71 -17.63 1.42
C VAL A 194 -4.41 -18.08 0.12
N LYS A 195 -5.70 -17.79 0.03
CA LYS A 195 -6.56 -18.16 -1.11
C LYS A 195 -7.07 -16.91 -1.80
N PRO A 196 -7.42 -16.97 -3.09
CA PRO A 196 -8.05 -15.85 -3.80
C PRO A 196 -9.30 -15.29 -3.11
N THR A 197 -10.01 -16.15 -2.36
CA THR A 197 -11.20 -15.76 -1.59
C THR A 197 -10.92 -14.75 -0.47
N ALA A 198 -9.67 -14.61 -0.03
CA ALA A 198 -9.28 -13.60 0.96
C ALA A 198 -9.44 -12.17 0.42
N PHE A 199 -9.46 -12.01 -0.90
CA PHE A 199 -9.53 -10.72 -1.59
C PHE A 199 -10.91 -10.44 -2.20
N LEU A 200 -11.92 -11.16 -1.75
CA LEU A 200 -13.31 -10.93 -2.16
C LEU A 200 -14.01 -9.99 -1.18
N LEU A 201 -14.93 -9.19 -1.71
CA LEU A 201 -15.84 -8.40 -0.90
C LEU A 201 -16.69 -9.35 -0.02
N PRO A 202 -16.78 -9.12 1.30
CA PRO A 202 -17.68 -9.87 2.17
C PRO A 202 -19.13 -9.76 1.70
N SER A 203 -19.85 -10.89 1.69
CA SER A 203 -21.24 -10.94 1.21
C SER A 203 -22.25 -10.18 2.09
N ASP A 204 -21.84 -9.80 3.30
CA ASP A 204 -22.61 -9.03 4.26
C ASP A 204 -22.30 -7.52 4.21
N ALA A 205 -21.37 -7.08 3.36
CA ALA A 205 -21.07 -5.68 3.15
C ALA A 205 -22.03 -5.05 2.12
N LYS A 206 -22.51 -3.84 2.40
CA LYS A 206 -23.39 -3.05 1.55
C LYS A 206 -22.65 -1.84 0.99
N PRO A 207 -23.07 -1.29 -0.17
CA PRO A 207 -22.55 -0.01 -0.63
C PRO A 207 -22.72 1.09 0.42
N PHE A 208 -21.76 2.01 0.55
CA PHE A 208 -21.81 3.08 1.55
C PHE A 208 -22.97 4.06 1.28
N GLU A 209 -23.43 4.16 0.04
CA GLU A 209 -24.62 4.92 -0.36
C GLU A 209 -25.90 4.41 0.33
N GLU A 210 -25.93 3.14 0.70
CA GLU A 210 -27.03 2.53 1.46
C GLU A 210 -26.93 2.73 2.98
N ALA A 211 -25.88 3.40 3.47
CA ALA A 211 -25.70 3.64 4.88
C ALA A 211 -26.76 4.63 5.41
N PRO A 212 -27.20 4.47 6.70
CA PRO A 212 -28.06 5.46 7.33
C PRO A 212 -27.44 6.85 7.31
N GLU A 213 -28.27 7.91 7.15
CA GLU A 213 -27.79 9.30 7.09
C GLU A 213 -27.00 9.72 8.33
N GLU A 214 -27.36 9.22 9.51
CA GLU A 214 -26.63 9.46 10.76
C GLU A 214 -25.17 8.96 10.64
N LEU A 215 -24.98 7.80 9.99
CA LEU A 215 -23.67 7.22 9.76
C LEU A 215 -22.88 8.01 8.73
N LYS A 216 -23.50 8.43 7.64
CA LYS A 216 -22.88 9.29 6.62
C LYS A 216 -22.43 10.61 7.21
N GLN A 217 -23.25 11.24 8.06
CA GLN A 217 -22.88 12.47 8.77
C GLN A 217 -21.75 12.28 9.78
N MET A 218 -21.73 11.13 10.50
CA MET A 218 -20.66 10.81 11.46
C MET A 218 -19.31 10.56 10.79
N LEU A 219 -19.34 9.99 9.59
CA LEU A 219 -18.15 9.69 8.79
C LEU A 219 -17.90 10.77 7.70
N GLY A 220 -18.61 11.89 7.79
CA GLY A 220 -18.65 12.96 6.80
C GLY A 220 -17.29 13.32 6.23
N GLY A 221 -17.19 13.24 4.91
CA GLY A 221 -15.98 13.48 4.13
C GLY A 221 -15.27 12.23 3.59
N MET A 222 -15.68 11.01 3.91
CA MET A 222 -15.09 9.80 3.32
C MET A 222 -15.61 9.46 1.91
N GLY A 223 -16.64 10.15 1.43
CA GLY A 223 -17.30 9.89 0.14
C GLY A 223 -17.33 11.05 -0.85
N ASP A 224 -16.97 12.25 -0.42
CA ASP A 224 -17.19 13.48 -1.19
C ASP A 224 -15.95 14.03 -1.91
N ASP A 225 -15.00 13.19 -2.28
CA ASP A 225 -13.86 13.62 -3.13
C ASP A 225 -14.27 13.90 -4.61
N ASP A 226 -15.58 13.83 -4.95
CA ASP A 226 -16.06 13.92 -6.34
C ASP A 226 -17.07 15.05 -6.61
N GLU A 227 -17.31 16.02 -5.68
CA GLU A 227 -18.18 17.20 -5.96
C GLU A 227 -17.48 18.52 -5.58
N GLU A 228 -16.59 19.02 -6.47
CA GLU A 228 -16.48 20.44 -6.82
C GLU A 228 -15.75 20.59 -8.17
#